data_1046be09b436858192dabb104464ac48
#
_entry.id   1046be09b436858192dabb104464ac48
#
_cell.length_a   1.000
_cell.length_b   1.000
_cell.length_c   1.000
_cell.angle_alpha   90.00
_cell.angle_beta   90.00
_cell.angle_gamma   90.00
#
_symmetry.space_group_name_H-M   'P 1'
#
loop_
_entity.id
_entity.type
_entity.pdbx_description
1 polymer ?
#
loop_
_entity_poly.entity_id
_entity_poly.type
_entity_poly.pdbx_seq_one_letter_code
_entity_poly.pdbx_strand_id
1 'polypeptide(L)'
;MTEKVFLSIGSNLDPEKNIDQVKIYLDRAFKVSYSSIYKTPAEGFSGEDFLNLVCSFETSMDPLELRGFLKEIEEKMGRTIDQKGMSSRVIDLDLILYGNLIAKTEQLDIPSED
;
A
#
# COMPACT_ATOMS: atom_id res chain seq x y z
N MET A 1 -22.77 -1.86 -4.70
CA MET A 1 -21.90 -1.95 -5.89
C MET A 1 -20.44 -1.94 -5.44
N THR A 2 -19.60 -2.64 -6.16
CA THR A 2 -18.18 -2.68 -5.85
C THR A 2 -17.37 -1.96 -6.92
N GLU A 3 -16.18 -1.51 -6.54
CA GLU A 3 -15.23 -0.91 -7.46
C GLU A 3 -13.93 -1.70 -7.44
N LYS A 4 -13.29 -1.81 -8.59
CA LYS A 4 -11.99 -2.46 -8.73
C LYS A 4 -10.90 -1.53 -8.24
N VAL A 5 -10.04 -2.03 -7.36
CA VAL A 5 -8.97 -1.25 -6.74
C VAL A 5 -7.63 -1.86 -7.07
N PHE A 6 -6.64 -1.02 -7.31
CA PHE A 6 -5.24 -1.43 -7.42
C PHE A 6 -4.44 -0.74 -6.33
N LEU A 7 -3.62 -1.52 -5.66
CA LEU A 7 -2.84 -1.10 -4.49
C LEU A 7 -1.38 -1.46 -4.69
N SER A 8 -0.48 -0.52 -4.43
CA SER A 8 0.96 -0.78 -4.38
C SER A 8 1.37 -1.08 -2.95
N ILE A 9 2.18 -2.10 -2.77
CA ILE A 9 2.69 -2.51 -1.45
C ILE A 9 4.21 -2.47 -1.50
N GLY A 10 4.83 -1.80 -0.54
CA GLY A 10 6.28 -1.72 -0.47
C GLY A 10 6.79 -1.83 0.95
N SER A 11 7.98 -2.42 1.12
CA SER A 11 8.63 -2.53 2.41
C SER A 11 10.14 -2.66 2.22
N ASN A 12 10.93 -2.04 3.10
CA ASN A 12 12.40 -2.24 3.10
C ASN A 12 12.97 -2.52 4.49
N LEU A 13 12.10 -2.66 5.50
CA LEU A 13 12.48 -3.17 6.82
C LEU A 13 11.84 -4.53 6.97
N ASP A 14 12.64 -5.59 7.12
CA ASP A 14 12.17 -6.98 7.15
C ASP A 14 11.10 -7.23 6.07
N PRO A 15 11.38 -6.91 4.79
CA PRO A 15 10.32 -6.83 3.79
C PRO A 15 9.57 -8.13 3.55
N GLU A 16 10.24 -9.27 3.56
CA GLU A 16 9.58 -10.55 3.32
C GLU A 16 8.55 -10.86 4.40
N LYS A 17 8.93 -10.66 5.66
CA LYS A 17 8.05 -10.88 6.81
C LYS A 17 6.87 -9.90 6.78
N ASN A 18 7.15 -8.63 6.51
CA ASN A 18 6.12 -7.60 6.56
C ASN A 18 5.15 -7.69 5.38
N ILE A 19 5.63 -8.08 4.20
CA ILE A 19 4.74 -8.33 3.06
C ILE A 19 3.83 -9.52 3.36
N ASP A 20 4.35 -10.60 3.92
CA ASP A 20 3.52 -11.76 4.31
C ASP A 20 2.46 -11.35 5.32
N GLN A 21 2.82 -10.50 6.27
CA GLN A 21 1.89 -10.02 7.30
C GLN A 21 0.78 -9.17 6.70
N VAL A 22 1.12 -8.25 5.79
CA VAL A 22 0.09 -7.40 5.16
C VAL A 22 -0.87 -8.20 4.30
N LYS A 23 -0.38 -9.25 3.63
CA LYS A 23 -1.25 -10.14 2.87
C LYS A 23 -2.30 -10.79 3.76
N ILE A 24 -1.93 -11.17 4.98
CA ILE A 24 -2.89 -11.72 5.94
C ILE A 24 -3.99 -10.71 6.26
N TYR A 25 -3.63 -9.45 6.53
CA TYR A 25 -4.61 -8.40 6.79
C TYR A 25 -5.55 -8.18 5.60
N LEU A 26 -4.98 -8.11 4.40
CA LEU A 26 -5.77 -7.84 3.21
C LEU A 26 -6.68 -9.02 2.85
N ASP A 27 -6.19 -10.25 2.98
CA ASP A 27 -6.98 -11.44 2.66
C ASP A 27 -8.15 -11.66 3.61
N ARG A 28 -8.07 -11.12 4.83
CA ARG A 28 -9.19 -11.16 5.76
C ARG A 28 -10.33 -10.23 5.35
N ALA A 29 -10.00 -9.15 4.64
CA ALA A 29 -10.96 -8.11 4.28
C ALA A 29 -11.47 -8.26 2.85
N PHE A 30 -10.63 -8.75 1.94
CA PHE A 30 -10.90 -8.75 0.51
C PHE A 30 -10.45 -10.05 -0.14
N LYS A 31 -10.94 -10.28 -1.35
CA LYS A 31 -10.48 -11.35 -2.22
C LYS A 31 -9.42 -10.75 -3.14
N VAL A 32 -8.16 -10.98 -2.83
CA VAL A 32 -7.04 -10.24 -3.42
C VAL A 32 -6.26 -11.08 -4.42
N SER A 33 -5.90 -10.44 -5.54
CA SER A 33 -4.95 -10.99 -6.51
C SER A 33 -3.65 -10.22 -6.42
N TYR A 34 -2.52 -10.94 -6.29
CA TYR A 34 -1.21 -10.32 -6.10
C TYR A 34 -0.33 -10.51 -7.34
N SER A 35 0.45 -9.48 -7.67
CA SER A 35 1.51 -9.59 -8.67
C SER A 35 2.72 -10.32 -8.08
N SER A 36 3.71 -10.61 -8.91
CA SER A 36 5.02 -11.03 -8.42
C SER A 36 5.70 -9.88 -7.67
N ILE A 37 6.66 -10.24 -6.81
CA ILE A 37 7.42 -9.26 -6.04
C ILE A 37 8.62 -8.80 -6.87
N TYR A 38 8.92 -7.51 -6.84
CA TYR A 38 10.08 -6.94 -7.50
C TYR A 38 10.83 -6.02 -6.55
N LYS A 39 12.11 -5.80 -6.84
CA LYS A 39 13.00 -5.04 -5.96
C LYS A 39 13.30 -3.67 -6.57
N THR A 40 13.28 -2.63 -5.76
CA THR A 40 13.69 -1.29 -6.16
C THR A 40 14.68 -0.71 -5.15
N PRO A 41 15.65 0.11 -5.62
CA PRO A 41 16.61 0.70 -4.69
C PRO A 41 15.97 1.76 -3.80
N ALA A 42 16.58 1.98 -2.63
CA ALA A 42 16.18 3.05 -1.71
C ALA A 42 16.69 4.38 -2.26
N GLU A 43 15.79 5.17 -2.85
CA GLU A 43 16.14 6.45 -3.45
C GLU A 43 16.24 7.56 -2.42
N GLY A 44 17.31 8.36 -2.52
CA GLY A 44 17.48 9.54 -1.71
C GLY A 44 17.91 9.30 -0.26
N PHE A 45 18.21 8.06 0.12
CA PHE A 45 18.71 7.73 1.44
C PHE A 45 19.50 6.42 1.41
N SER A 46 20.27 6.19 2.46
CA SER A 46 21.01 4.95 2.67
C SER A 46 20.10 3.94 3.38
N GLY A 47 19.92 2.77 2.81
CA GLY A 47 19.08 1.73 3.43
C GLY A 47 18.94 0.52 2.54
N GLU A 48 18.16 -0.45 3.02
CA GLU A 48 17.88 -1.66 2.27
C GLU A 48 17.00 -1.35 1.06
N ASP A 49 17.13 -2.15 0.02
CA ASP A 49 16.25 -2.05 -1.13
C ASP A 49 14.80 -2.37 -0.74
N PHE A 50 13.87 -1.77 -1.43
CA PHE A 50 12.45 -2.09 -1.26
C PHE A 50 12.09 -3.37 -2.00
N LEU A 51 11.25 -4.18 -1.38
CA LEU A 51 10.46 -5.17 -2.09
C LEU A 51 9.08 -4.59 -2.33
N ASN A 52 8.60 -4.71 -3.55
CA ASN A 52 7.34 -4.13 -3.99
C ASN A 52 6.49 -5.15 -4.72
N LEU A 53 5.18 -4.97 -4.63
CA LEU A 53 4.23 -5.71 -5.46
C LEU A 53 2.98 -4.87 -5.62
N VAL A 54 2.15 -5.27 -6.58
CA VAL A 54 0.84 -4.64 -6.81
C VAL A 54 -0.21 -5.70 -6.54
N CYS A 55 -1.33 -5.31 -5.97
CA CYS A 55 -2.46 -6.20 -5.82
C CYS A 55 -3.73 -5.52 -6.28
N SER A 56 -4.76 -6.33 -6.51
CA SER A 56 -6.06 -5.82 -6.91
C SER A 56 -7.16 -6.58 -6.18
N PHE A 57 -8.24 -5.89 -5.92
CA PHE A 57 -9.43 -6.46 -5.28
C PHE A 57 -10.63 -5.57 -5.58
N GLU A 58 -11.82 -6.08 -5.30
CA GLU A 58 -13.04 -5.29 -5.38
C GLU A 58 -13.52 -4.96 -3.98
N THR A 59 -14.05 -3.76 -3.79
CA THR A 59 -14.55 -3.31 -2.49
C THR A 59 -15.78 -2.44 -2.64
N SER A 60 -16.64 -2.47 -1.62
CA SER A 60 -17.77 -1.56 -1.50
C SER A 60 -17.43 -0.35 -0.63
N MET A 61 -16.24 -0.30 -0.06
CA MET A 61 -15.77 0.88 0.68
C MET A 61 -15.60 2.05 -0.25
N ASP A 62 -15.94 3.27 0.19
CA ASP A 62 -15.60 4.46 -0.58
C ASP A 62 -14.09 4.74 -0.46
N PRO A 63 -13.53 5.62 -1.33
CA PRO A 63 -12.07 5.82 -1.34
C PRO A 63 -11.49 6.29 -0.02
N LEU A 64 -12.19 7.14 0.72
CA LEU A 64 -11.70 7.65 2.00
C LEU A 64 -11.75 6.59 3.10
N GLU A 65 -12.82 5.79 3.12
CA GLU A 65 -12.91 4.64 4.02
C GLU A 65 -11.78 3.66 3.78
N LEU A 66 -11.53 3.34 2.50
CA LEU A 66 -10.47 2.41 2.12
C LEU A 66 -9.11 2.95 2.54
N ARG A 67 -8.85 4.23 2.28
CA ARG A 67 -7.60 4.86 2.70
C ARG A 67 -7.41 4.78 4.21
N GLY A 68 -8.46 5.04 4.98
CA GLY A 68 -8.42 4.93 6.44
C GLY A 68 -8.11 3.51 6.89
N PHE A 69 -8.74 2.52 6.25
CA PHE A 69 -8.50 1.11 6.53
C PHE A 69 -7.03 0.72 6.26
N LEU A 70 -6.49 1.16 5.14
CA LEU A 70 -5.09 0.89 4.79
C LEU A 70 -4.12 1.55 5.77
N LYS A 71 -4.42 2.76 6.22
CA LYS A 71 -3.61 3.44 7.24
C LYS A 71 -3.64 2.71 8.57
N GLU A 72 -4.78 2.15 8.95
CA GLU A 72 -4.88 1.35 10.17
C GLU A 72 -3.97 0.12 10.08
N ILE A 73 -3.90 -0.52 8.93
CA ILE A 73 -2.98 -1.66 8.72
C ILE A 73 -1.55 -1.20 8.91
N GLU A 74 -1.16 -0.09 8.30
CA GLU A 74 0.19 0.45 8.45
C GLU A 74 0.53 0.72 9.91
N GLU A 75 -0.39 1.31 10.66
CA GLU A 75 -0.20 1.60 12.09
C GLU A 75 -0.06 0.32 12.91
N LYS A 76 -0.90 -0.67 12.65
CA LYS A 76 -0.84 -1.97 13.34
C LYS A 76 0.47 -2.71 13.08
N MET A 77 1.10 -2.44 11.93
CA MET A 77 2.37 -3.05 11.57
C MET A 77 3.57 -2.24 12.05
N GLY A 78 3.34 -1.16 12.79
CA GLY A 78 4.41 -0.39 13.42
C GLY A 78 4.92 0.80 12.65
N ARG A 79 4.25 1.20 11.56
CA ARG A 79 4.62 2.43 10.86
C ARG A 79 4.28 3.63 11.74
N THR A 80 5.24 4.52 11.95
CA THR A 80 5.07 5.71 12.79
C THR A 80 5.11 6.97 11.94
N ILE A 81 4.74 8.09 12.55
CA ILE A 81 4.81 9.40 11.91
C ILE A 81 6.24 9.74 11.48
N ASP A 82 7.24 9.21 12.18
CA ASP A 82 8.63 9.46 11.87
C ASP A 82 9.11 8.75 10.60
N GLN A 83 8.33 7.84 10.06
CA GLN A 83 8.64 7.09 8.85
C GLN A 83 8.02 7.72 7.60
N LYS A 84 7.90 9.03 7.58
CA LYS A 84 7.42 9.77 6.40
C LYS A 84 8.59 10.18 5.50
N GLY A 85 8.27 10.38 4.22
CA GLY A 85 9.23 10.87 3.24
C GLY A 85 10.23 9.80 2.80
N MET A 86 11.47 10.20 2.61
CA MET A 86 12.55 9.38 2.04
C MET A 86 13.25 8.56 3.11
N SER A 87 12.52 7.81 3.91
CA SER A 87 13.09 6.99 4.98
C SER A 87 12.70 5.52 4.81
N SER A 88 13.37 4.65 5.57
CA SER A 88 13.06 3.23 5.60
C SER A 88 11.66 2.98 6.17
N ARG A 89 10.95 2.00 5.64
CA ARG A 89 9.56 1.73 6.00
C ARG A 89 9.31 0.27 6.28
N VAL A 90 8.57 0.02 7.38
CA VAL A 90 8.06 -1.30 7.69
C VAL A 90 7.11 -1.74 6.57
N ILE A 91 6.16 -0.86 6.23
CA ILE A 91 5.20 -1.13 5.16
C ILE A 91 4.68 0.19 4.59
N ASP A 92 4.45 0.21 3.29
CA ASP A 92 3.87 1.35 2.60
C ASP A 92 2.75 0.83 1.71
N LEU A 93 1.53 1.28 1.94
CA LEU A 93 0.35 0.90 1.18
C LEU A 93 -0.16 2.11 0.44
N ASP A 94 -0.13 2.06 -0.89
CA ASP A 94 -0.48 3.19 -1.73
C ASP A 94 -1.62 2.83 -2.68
N LEU A 95 -2.73 3.56 -2.56
CA LEU A 95 -3.90 3.37 -3.41
C LEU A 95 -3.61 3.98 -4.77
N ILE A 96 -3.49 3.14 -5.80
CA ILE A 96 -3.11 3.57 -7.15
C ILE A 96 -4.33 3.92 -7.99
N LEU A 97 -5.29 3.01 -8.03
CA LEU A 97 -6.50 3.14 -8.84
C LEU A 97 -7.72 2.72 -8.04
N TYR A 98 -8.82 3.41 -8.26
CA TYR A 98 -10.12 3.08 -7.67
C TYR A 98 -11.19 3.25 -8.74
N GLY A 99 -11.55 2.15 -9.39
CA GLY A 99 -12.46 2.18 -10.53
C GLY A 99 -12.00 3.19 -11.57
N ASN A 100 -12.90 4.08 -11.96
CA ASN A 100 -12.62 5.17 -12.90
C ASN A 100 -12.44 6.53 -12.20
N LEU A 101 -12.30 6.52 -10.88
CA LEU A 101 -12.21 7.75 -10.10
C LEU A 101 -10.95 8.54 -10.42
N ILE A 102 -11.13 9.86 -10.55
CA ILE A 102 -10.03 10.82 -10.59
C ILE A 102 -10.21 11.73 -9.38
N ALA A 103 -9.26 11.73 -8.47
CA ALA A 103 -9.32 12.55 -7.26
C ALA A 103 -7.93 13.04 -6.89
N LYS A 104 -7.73 14.35 -6.87
CA LYS A 104 -6.45 14.99 -6.56
C LYS A 104 -6.65 15.92 -5.36
N THR A 105 -6.68 15.32 -4.16
CA THR A 105 -6.88 16.06 -2.91
C THR A 105 -5.73 15.73 -1.95
N GLU A 106 -5.76 16.34 -0.76
CA GLU A 106 -4.76 16.04 0.28
C GLU A 106 -4.80 14.58 0.73
N GLN A 107 -5.99 13.97 0.70
CA GLN A 107 -6.18 12.60 1.15
C GLN A 107 -6.05 11.57 0.03
N LEU A 108 -6.31 11.98 -1.22
CA LEU A 108 -6.39 11.05 -2.35
C LEU A 108 -5.62 11.59 -3.55
N ASP A 109 -4.78 10.75 -4.13
CA ASP A 109 -4.09 11.03 -5.38
C ASP A 109 -4.35 9.85 -6.31
N ILE A 110 -5.43 9.93 -7.07
CA ILE A 110 -5.93 8.84 -7.91
C ILE A 110 -6.19 9.35 -9.32
N PRO A 111 -5.69 8.70 -10.36
CA PRO A 111 -4.69 7.64 -10.29
C PRO A 111 -3.35 8.16 -9.76
N SER A 112 -2.67 7.29 -9.02
CA SER A 112 -1.36 7.65 -8.46
C SER A 112 -0.31 7.66 -9.56
N GLU A 113 0.65 8.59 -9.45
CA GLU A 113 1.77 8.69 -10.39
C GLU A 113 2.89 7.69 -10.09
N ASP A 114 2.78 6.97 -8.99
CA ASP A 114 3.78 5.97 -8.59
C ASP A 114 3.74 4.69 -9.42
#